data_808ffea637d2db57676654f4b35b9483
#
_entry.id   808ffea637d2db57676654f4b35b9483
#
_cell.length_a   1.000
_cell.length_b   1.000
_cell.length_c   1.000
_cell.angle_alpha   90.00
_cell.angle_beta   90.00
_cell.angle_gamma   90.00
#
_symmetry.space_group_name_H-M   'P 1'
#
loop_
_entity.id
_entity.type
_entity.pdbx_description
1 polymer ?
#
loop_
_entity_poly.entity_id
_entity_poly.type
_entity_poly.pdbx_seq_one_letter_code
_entity_poly.pdbx_strand_id
1 'polypeptide(L)'
;NIKELWLAFSPIKSNYQNFMIQKATELGVTKFLPIIFDRTVVRKINKDRLEKIVIEASEQSNRINVPIIEKSQGLNNFLKTNLINLIFTDLNSNNFKIDKSKFTDRPVCIIIGPEGDFSETEREQILDFKGVQPLKINENILRSETAVISAISIINYVIN
;
A
#
# COMPACT_ATOMS: atom_id res chain seq x y z
N ASN A 1 1.68 -5.21 -21.02
CA ASN A 1 0.54 -5.08 -20.09
C ASN A 1 1.01 -4.50 -18.77
N ILE A 2 0.61 -3.26 -18.51
CA ILE A 2 0.91 -2.59 -17.23
C ILE A 2 -0.07 -3.10 -16.20
N LYS A 3 0.44 -3.71 -15.12
CA LYS A 3 -0.39 -4.15 -14.00
C LYS A 3 -0.87 -2.95 -13.20
N GLU A 4 -2.11 -3.03 -12.70
CA GLU A 4 -2.57 -2.05 -11.73
C GLU A 4 -1.77 -2.19 -10.43
N LEU A 5 -1.46 -1.07 -9.82
CA LEU A 5 -0.77 -1.01 -8.55
C LEU A 5 -1.67 -0.35 -7.51
N TRP A 6 -1.96 -1.09 -6.45
CA TRP A 6 -2.81 -0.65 -5.33
C TRP A 6 -1.97 -0.48 -4.07
N LEU A 7 -2.43 0.37 -3.18
CA LEU A 7 -1.80 0.59 -1.89
C LEU A 7 -2.80 0.41 -0.76
N ALA A 8 -2.57 -0.58 0.08
CA ALA A 8 -3.28 -0.80 1.34
C ALA A 8 -2.42 -0.24 2.46
N PHE A 9 -2.96 0.66 3.26
CA PHE A 9 -2.16 1.41 4.22
C PHE A 9 -2.92 1.72 5.50
N SER A 10 -2.17 1.83 6.60
CA SER A 10 -2.69 2.36 7.85
C SER A 10 -2.80 3.87 7.77
N PRO A 11 -3.93 4.50 8.13
CA PRO A 11 -4.00 5.95 8.21
C PRO A 11 -2.97 6.51 9.20
N ILE A 12 -2.41 7.67 8.86
CA ILE A 12 -1.44 8.41 9.66
C ILE A 12 -1.87 9.86 9.81
N LYS A 13 -1.08 10.68 10.51
CA LYS A 13 -1.39 12.12 10.67
C LYS A 13 -1.58 12.77 9.30
N SER A 14 -2.56 13.69 9.22
CA SER A 14 -3.04 14.20 7.94
C SER A 14 -1.97 14.85 7.06
N ASN A 15 -1.01 15.59 7.61
CA ASN A 15 0.05 16.20 6.81
C ASN A 15 0.95 15.15 6.13
N TYR A 16 1.34 14.11 6.84
CA TYR A 16 2.14 13.01 6.29
C TYR A 16 1.32 12.15 5.33
N GLN A 17 0.05 11.91 5.68
CA GLN A 17 -0.85 11.15 4.83
C GLN A 17 -1.10 11.85 3.50
N ASN A 18 -1.34 13.15 3.52
CA ASN A 18 -1.54 13.94 2.31
C ASN A 18 -0.34 13.85 1.38
N PHE A 19 0.86 13.96 1.93
CA PHE A 19 2.11 13.81 1.18
C PHE A 19 2.24 12.40 0.58
N MET A 20 1.97 11.38 1.38
CA MET A 20 2.03 9.98 0.96
C MET A 20 1.09 9.71 -0.22
N ILE A 21 -0.16 10.13 -0.10
CA ILE A 21 -1.18 9.94 -1.14
C ILE A 21 -0.80 10.68 -2.42
N GLN A 22 -0.32 11.91 -2.29
CA GLN A 22 0.14 12.70 -3.42
C GLN A 22 1.25 11.98 -4.19
N LYS A 23 2.30 11.55 -3.49
CA LYS A 23 3.45 10.90 -4.11
C LYS A 23 3.11 9.53 -4.67
N ALA A 24 2.30 8.76 -3.97
CA ALA A 24 1.84 7.47 -4.47
C ALA A 24 1.03 7.64 -5.77
N THR A 25 0.20 8.68 -5.85
CA THR A 25 -0.54 9.00 -7.07
C THR A 25 0.41 9.33 -8.23
N GLU A 26 1.39 10.19 -7.99
CA GLU A 26 2.41 10.55 -9.00
C GLU A 26 3.16 9.31 -9.49
N LEU A 27 3.38 8.34 -8.61
CA LEU A 27 4.13 7.11 -8.92
C LEU A 27 3.28 5.99 -9.51
N GLY A 28 1.98 6.21 -9.72
CA GLY A 28 1.16 5.30 -10.51
C GLY A 28 0.16 4.43 -9.74
N VAL A 29 -0.03 4.65 -8.45
CA VAL A 29 -1.06 3.92 -7.68
C VAL A 29 -2.44 4.27 -8.23
N THR A 30 -3.27 3.25 -8.46
CA THR A 30 -4.62 3.41 -9.03
C THR A 30 -5.73 3.22 -8.02
N LYS A 31 -5.46 2.65 -6.86
CA LYS A 31 -6.44 2.46 -5.79
C LYS A 31 -5.77 2.51 -4.43
N PHE A 32 -6.39 3.24 -3.52
CA PHE A 32 -5.96 3.37 -2.12
C PHE A 32 -6.98 2.68 -1.22
N LEU A 33 -6.50 1.76 -0.37
CA LEU A 33 -7.34 0.98 0.54
C LEU A 33 -6.89 1.25 1.98
N PRO A 34 -7.55 2.19 2.67
CA PRO A 34 -7.22 2.44 4.08
C PRO A 34 -7.64 1.25 4.93
N ILE A 35 -6.74 0.79 5.80
CA ILE A 35 -6.98 -0.36 6.67
C ILE A 35 -6.73 0.04 8.12
N ILE A 36 -7.67 -0.29 8.98
CA ILE A 36 -7.53 -0.07 10.42
C ILE A 36 -6.94 -1.33 11.02
N PHE A 37 -5.65 -1.24 11.38
CA PHE A 37 -4.92 -2.32 12.04
C PHE A 37 -5.04 -2.17 13.56
N ASP A 38 -4.60 -3.19 14.30
CA ASP A 38 -4.64 -3.19 15.77
C ASP A 38 -3.90 -1.99 16.35
N ARG A 39 -2.77 -1.63 15.76
CA ARG A 39 -1.91 -0.54 16.26
C ARG A 39 -2.07 0.76 15.48
N THR A 40 -3.11 0.89 14.68
CA THR A 40 -3.42 2.15 13.99
C THR A 40 -3.84 3.20 15.02
N VAL A 41 -3.14 4.34 15.03
CA VAL A 41 -3.42 5.44 15.96
C VAL A 41 -4.50 6.36 15.41
N VAL A 42 -4.34 6.81 14.17
CA VAL A 42 -5.31 7.68 13.49
C VAL A 42 -6.34 6.80 12.79
N ARG A 43 -7.58 6.77 13.31
CA ARG A 43 -8.60 5.83 12.84
C ARG A 43 -9.65 6.44 11.91
N LYS A 44 -9.61 7.76 11.71
CA LYS A 44 -10.54 8.47 10.83
C LYS A 44 -9.79 9.07 9.66
N ILE A 45 -10.43 9.02 8.49
CA ILE A 45 -9.90 9.57 7.25
C ILE A 45 -10.89 10.61 6.74
N ASN A 46 -10.37 11.74 6.29
CA ASN A 46 -11.16 12.70 5.52
C ASN A 46 -11.07 12.29 4.05
N LYS A 47 -12.01 11.47 3.61
CA LYS A 47 -12.04 10.93 2.25
C LYS A 47 -12.15 12.03 1.20
N ASP A 48 -12.98 13.04 1.44
CA ASP A 48 -13.17 14.15 0.50
C ASP A 48 -11.87 14.90 0.26
N ARG A 49 -11.08 15.12 1.31
CA ARG A 49 -9.77 15.77 1.21
C ARG A 49 -8.79 14.91 0.40
N LEU A 50 -8.75 13.61 0.66
CA LEU A 50 -7.87 12.69 -0.09
C LEU A 50 -8.26 12.63 -1.56
N GLU A 51 -9.55 12.65 -1.87
CA GLU A 51 -10.02 12.68 -3.25
C GLU A 51 -9.55 13.94 -3.99
N LYS A 52 -9.56 15.10 -3.32
CA LYS A 52 -9.01 16.33 -3.91
C LYS A 52 -7.51 16.21 -4.19
N ILE A 53 -6.78 15.60 -3.27
CA ILE A 53 -5.33 15.43 -3.41
C ILE A 53 -5.01 14.53 -4.62
N VAL A 54 -5.73 13.42 -4.79
CA VAL A 54 -5.47 12.54 -5.93
C VAL A 54 -5.85 13.19 -7.26
N ILE A 55 -6.89 14.03 -7.28
CA ILE A 55 -7.27 14.78 -8.47
C ILE A 55 -6.15 15.75 -8.87
N GLU A 56 -5.68 16.57 -7.94
CA GLU A 56 -4.61 17.53 -8.18
C GLU A 56 -3.30 16.85 -8.61
N ALA A 57 -2.93 15.77 -7.91
CA ALA A 57 -1.72 15.02 -8.24
C ALA A 57 -1.82 14.36 -9.62
N SER A 58 -3.00 13.88 -9.99
CA SER A 58 -3.24 13.29 -11.31
C SER A 58 -3.12 14.32 -12.42
N GLU A 59 -3.65 15.52 -12.21
CA GLU A 59 -3.53 16.61 -13.17
C GLU A 59 -2.07 17.02 -13.37
N GLN A 60 -1.31 17.18 -12.29
CA GLN A 60 0.08 17.60 -12.36
C GLN A 60 1.02 16.57 -12.95
N SER A 61 0.69 15.30 -12.83
CA SER A 61 1.49 14.20 -13.37
C SER A 61 0.97 13.69 -14.72
N ASN A 62 0.03 14.41 -15.33
CA ASN A 62 -0.58 14.06 -16.62
C ASN A 62 -1.21 12.66 -16.65
N ARG A 63 -1.78 12.23 -15.53
CA ARG A 63 -2.49 10.96 -15.48
C ARG A 63 -3.88 11.11 -16.07
N ILE A 64 -4.28 10.13 -16.88
CA ILE A 64 -5.61 10.12 -17.51
C ILE A 64 -6.67 9.70 -16.50
N ASN A 65 -6.37 8.73 -15.65
CA ASN A 65 -7.30 8.18 -14.67
C ASN A 65 -6.96 8.65 -13.26
N VAL A 66 -8.00 9.05 -12.52
CA VAL A 66 -7.86 9.46 -11.11
C VAL A 66 -7.96 8.21 -10.23
N PRO A 67 -7.03 8.01 -9.28
CA PRO A 67 -7.10 6.89 -8.35
C PRO A 67 -8.39 6.86 -7.54
N ILE A 68 -8.82 5.66 -7.18
CA ILE A 68 -9.98 5.42 -6.34
C ILE A 68 -9.53 5.38 -4.88
N ILE A 69 -10.26 6.05 -4.00
CA ILE A 69 -10.09 5.95 -2.54
C ILE A 69 -11.23 5.11 -2.00
N GLU A 70 -10.91 3.95 -1.45
CA GLU A 70 -11.91 3.07 -0.84
C GLU A 70 -12.25 3.54 0.59
N LYS A 71 -13.36 3.04 1.12
CA LYS A 71 -13.70 3.24 2.53
C LYS A 71 -12.73 2.47 3.42
N SER A 72 -12.50 2.98 4.63
CA SER A 72 -11.75 2.26 5.64
C SER A 72 -12.38 0.91 5.97
N GLN A 73 -11.54 -0.10 6.19
CA GLN A 73 -12.00 -1.44 6.54
C GLN A 73 -10.96 -2.13 7.44
N GLY A 74 -11.36 -3.22 8.06
CA GLY A 74 -10.45 -4.06 8.82
C GLY A 74 -9.65 -4.99 7.92
N LEU A 75 -8.55 -5.52 8.46
CA LEU A 75 -7.66 -6.42 7.73
C LEU A 75 -8.37 -7.69 7.24
N ASN A 76 -9.19 -8.30 8.09
CA ASN A 76 -9.90 -9.53 7.74
C ASN A 76 -10.78 -9.34 6.50
N ASN A 77 -11.56 -8.28 6.48
CA ASN A 77 -12.43 -7.98 5.34
C ASN A 77 -11.61 -7.72 4.09
N PHE A 78 -10.53 -6.96 4.21
CA PHE A 78 -9.62 -6.69 3.09
C PHE A 78 -9.08 -7.98 2.48
N LEU A 79 -8.55 -8.88 3.30
CA LEU A 79 -7.96 -10.14 2.82
C LEU A 79 -8.99 -11.07 2.21
N LYS A 80 -10.24 -11.06 2.70
CA LYS A 80 -11.31 -11.93 2.19
C LYS A 80 -11.90 -11.45 0.87
N THR A 81 -11.92 -10.14 0.63
CA THR A 81 -12.69 -9.55 -0.47
C THR A 81 -11.84 -9.13 -1.67
N ASN A 82 -10.53 -9.26 -1.58
CA ASN A 82 -9.64 -8.82 -2.66
C ASN A 82 -8.85 -9.97 -3.26
N LEU A 83 -8.87 -10.04 -4.60
CA LEU A 83 -8.10 -10.99 -5.39
C LEU A 83 -6.92 -10.23 -6.00
N ILE A 84 -5.77 -10.33 -5.36
CA ILE A 84 -4.60 -9.50 -5.65
C ILE A 84 -3.31 -10.30 -5.54
N ASN A 85 -2.27 -9.75 -6.14
CA ASN A 85 -0.88 -10.13 -5.85
C ASN A 85 -0.43 -9.29 -4.67
N LEU A 86 -0.38 -9.86 -3.49
CA LEU A 86 -0.11 -9.12 -2.25
C LEU A 86 1.39 -9.06 -1.97
N ILE A 87 1.92 -7.85 -1.80
CA ILE A 87 3.29 -7.60 -1.37
C ILE A 87 3.24 -7.11 0.07
N PHE A 88 3.81 -7.89 0.96
CA PHE A 88 3.82 -7.59 2.40
C PHE A 88 5.15 -6.92 2.78
N THR A 89 5.11 -5.64 3.16
CA THR A 89 6.28 -4.92 3.63
C THR A 89 6.60 -5.35 5.06
N ASP A 90 7.43 -6.35 5.21
CA ASP A 90 7.71 -7.03 6.47
C ASP A 90 9.12 -6.71 6.97
N LEU A 91 9.21 -6.00 8.09
CA LEU A 91 10.49 -5.66 8.72
C LEU A 91 11.28 -6.89 9.21
N ASN A 92 10.54 -7.99 9.45
CA ASN A 92 11.15 -9.23 9.92
C ASN A 92 11.55 -10.17 8.78
N SER A 93 11.26 -9.81 7.55
CA SER A 93 11.67 -10.60 6.39
C SER A 93 13.17 -10.44 6.12
N ASN A 94 13.78 -11.47 5.60
CA ASN A 94 15.14 -11.40 5.06
C ASN A 94 15.14 -11.26 3.53
N ASN A 95 13.97 -11.11 2.93
CA ASN A 95 13.83 -11.09 1.48
C ASN A 95 13.80 -9.64 0.95
N PHE A 96 14.79 -9.31 0.11
CA PHE A 96 14.89 -8.01 -0.56
C PHE A 96 14.47 -8.07 -2.03
N LYS A 97 13.99 -9.22 -2.51
CA LYS A 97 13.65 -9.41 -3.92
C LYS A 97 12.22 -9.91 -4.07
N ILE A 98 11.57 -9.43 -5.12
CA ILE A 98 10.25 -9.90 -5.52
C ILE A 98 10.39 -10.83 -6.72
N ASP A 99 9.73 -11.97 -6.65
CA ASP A 99 9.69 -12.95 -7.74
C ASP A 99 8.53 -12.63 -8.67
N LYS A 100 8.84 -11.98 -9.78
CA LYS A 100 7.86 -11.58 -10.80
C LYS A 100 7.13 -12.78 -11.40
N SER A 101 7.77 -13.95 -11.44
CA SER A 101 7.17 -15.14 -12.04
C SER A 101 5.96 -15.67 -11.25
N LYS A 102 5.83 -15.28 -9.99
CA LYS A 102 4.70 -15.66 -9.12
C LYS A 102 3.46 -14.78 -9.30
N PHE A 103 3.59 -13.67 -10.02
CA PHE A 103 2.44 -12.78 -10.23
C PHE A 103 1.44 -13.40 -11.20
N THR A 104 0.18 -13.25 -10.84
CA THR A 104 -0.95 -13.52 -11.75
C THR A 104 -1.28 -12.24 -12.52
N ASP A 105 -2.31 -12.27 -13.35
CA ASP A 105 -2.79 -11.09 -14.08
C ASP A 105 -3.60 -10.10 -13.23
N ARG A 106 -3.72 -10.38 -11.93
CA ARG A 106 -4.46 -9.54 -10.98
C ARG A 106 -3.64 -8.32 -10.56
N PRO A 107 -4.28 -7.28 -9.99
CA PRO A 107 -3.56 -6.11 -9.49
C PRO A 107 -2.50 -6.49 -8.46
N VAL A 108 -1.41 -5.73 -8.43
CA VAL A 108 -0.40 -5.84 -7.38
C VAL A 108 -0.78 -4.87 -6.27
N CYS A 109 -0.88 -5.35 -5.04
CA CYS A 109 -1.23 -4.52 -3.89
C CYS A 109 -0.12 -4.58 -2.85
N ILE A 110 0.41 -3.42 -2.51
CA ILE A 110 1.40 -3.28 -1.44
C ILE A 110 0.64 -3.00 -0.15
N ILE A 111 0.91 -3.75 0.91
CA ILE A 111 0.33 -3.49 2.23
C ILE A 111 1.40 -2.96 3.18
N ILE A 112 1.13 -1.80 3.77
CA ILE A 112 2.01 -1.11 4.71
C ILE A 112 1.27 -0.89 6.03
N GLY A 113 1.87 -1.29 7.13
CA GLY A 113 1.27 -1.21 8.45
C GLY A 113 1.48 0.14 9.14
N PRO A 114 0.97 0.26 10.35
CA PRO A 114 1.13 1.45 11.17
C PRO A 114 2.57 1.61 11.70
N GLU A 115 2.87 2.77 12.26
CA GLU A 115 4.19 3.07 12.84
C GLU A 115 4.58 2.05 13.93
N GLY A 116 3.62 1.55 14.70
CA GLY A 116 3.84 0.50 15.70
C GLY A 116 3.92 -0.91 15.14
N ASP A 117 3.96 -1.03 13.81
CA ASP A 117 4.02 -2.30 13.08
C ASP A 117 2.72 -3.12 13.20
N PHE A 118 2.66 -4.23 12.48
CA PHE A 118 1.56 -5.19 12.55
C PHE A 118 1.60 -5.96 13.87
N SER A 119 0.45 -6.35 14.39
CA SER A 119 0.42 -7.31 15.49
C SER A 119 0.82 -8.70 14.99
N GLU A 120 1.18 -9.59 15.92
CA GLU A 120 1.54 -10.97 15.56
C GLU A 120 0.40 -11.67 14.81
N THR A 121 -0.84 -11.49 15.29
CA THR A 121 -2.01 -12.09 14.65
C THR A 121 -2.20 -11.58 13.23
N GLU A 122 -2.05 -10.28 13.03
CA GLU A 122 -2.15 -9.66 11.71
C GLU A 122 -1.04 -10.15 10.77
N ARG A 123 0.17 -10.23 11.28
CA ARG A 123 1.30 -10.73 10.51
C ARG A 123 1.04 -12.16 10.03
N GLU A 124 0.54 -13.03 10.89
CA GLU A 124 0.18 -14.40 10.54
C GLU A 124 -0.92 -14.44 9.48
N GLN A 125 -1.96 -13.63 9.63
CA GLN A 125 -3.05 -13.53 8.66
C GLN A 125 -2.55 -13.12 7.27
N ILE A 126 -1.66 -12.13 7.22
CA ILE A 126 -1.11 -11.65 5.96
C ILE A 126 -0.23 -12.72 5.31
N LEU A 127 0.62 -13.39 6.10
CA LEU A 127 1.50 -14.44 5.60
C LEU A 127 0.75 -15.68 5.11
N ASP A 128 -0.47 -15.90 5.60
CA ASP A 128 -1.34 -16.98 5.13
C ASP A 128 -2.05 -16.65 3.82
N PHE A 129 -1.99 -15.42 3.36
CA PHE A 129 -2.63 -15.03 2.10
C PHE A 129 -1.95 -15.73 0.93
N LYS A 130 -2.74 -16.39 0.08
CA LYS A 130 -2.21 -17.17 -1.04
C LYS A 130 -1.41 -16.29 -2.01
N GLY A 131 -0.15 -16.65 -2.23
CA GLY A 131 0.72 -15.95 -3.16
C GLY A 131 1.37 -14.70 -2.60
N VAL A 132 1.22 -14.43 -1.30
CA VAL A 132 1.86 -13.27 -0.67
C VAL A 132 3.38 -13.35 -0.83
N GLN A 133 3.98 -12.19 -1.10
CA GLN A 133 5.44 -12.07 -1.12
C GLN A 133 5.85 -11.06 -0.05
N PRO A 134 6.53 -11.50 1.02
CA PRO A 134 7.11 -10.56 1.97
C PRO A 134 8.34 -9.88 1.36
N LEU A 135 8.49 -8.60 1.63
CA LEU A 135 9.58 -7.79 1.12
C LEU A 135 10.12 -6.89 2.22
N LYS A 136 11.42 -6.99 2.48
CA LYS A 136 12.11 -6.02 3.34
C LYS A 136 12.62 -4.89 2.47
N ILE A 137 12.14 -3.68 2.73
CA ILE A 137 12.47 -2.50 1.92
C ILE A 137 13.86 -1.97 2.26
N ASN A 138 14.20 -1.97 3.56
CA ASN A 138 15.43 -1.37 4.07
C ASN A 138 15.81 -2.01 5.39
N GLU A 139 17.11 -1.96 5.75
CA GLU A 139 17.57 -2.42 7.06
C GLU A 139 17.09 -1.50 8.19
N ASN A 140 16.88 -0.22 7.90
CA ASN A 140 16.42 0.75 8.87
C ASN A 140 14.89 0.76 8.94
N ILE A 141 14.37 1.15 10.10
CA ILE A 141 12.94 1.42 10.26
C ILE A 141 12.64 2.75 9.59
N LEU A 142 11.73 2.73 8.62
CA LEU A 142 11.36 3.90 7.84
C LEU A 142 10.03 4.48 8.35
N ARG A 143 9.86 5.79 8.20
CA ARG A 143 8.53 6.41 8.33
C ARG A 143 7.60 5.85 7.27
N SER A 144 6.30 5.84 7.54
CA SER A 144 5.30 5.26 6.63
C SER A 144 5.35 5.88 5.23
N GLU A 145 5.46 7.20 5.12
CA GLU A 145 5.53 7.87 3.82
C GLU A 145 6.79 7.51 3.04
N THR A 146 7.93 7.35 3.72
CA THR A 146 9.17 6.90 3.09
C THR A 146 9.06 5.43 2.65
N ALA A 147 8.50 4.59 3.51
CA ALA A 147 8.28 3.18 3.21
C ALA A 147 7.38 3.00 1.98
N VAL A 148 6.32 3.79 1.88
CA VAL A 148 5.39 3.76 0.74
C VAL A 148 6.12 4.12 -0.55
N ILE A 149 6.84 5.24 -0.57
CA ILE A 149 7.56 5.68 -1.77
C ILE A 149 8.59 4.64 -2.19
N SER A 150 9.35 4.10 -1.24
CA SER A 150 10.36 3.08 -1.51
C SER A 150 9.74 1.81 -2.08
N ALA A 151 8.68 1.32 -1.45
CA ALA A 151 8.00 0.09 -1.89
C ALA A 151 7.40 0.25 -3.29
N ILE A 152 6.73 1.37 -3.56
CA ILE A 152 6.16 1.64 -4.87
C ILE A 152 7.24 1.68 -5.94
N SER A 153 8.37 2.32 -5.67
CA SER A 153 9.49 2.43 -6.62
C SER A 153 10.08 1.06 -6.94
N ILE A 154 10.27 0.22 -5.93
CA ILE A 154 10.77 -1.15 -6.12
C ILE A 154 9.79 -1.96 -6.96
N ILE A 155 8.51 -1.93 -6.62
CA ILE A 155 7.50 -2.71 -7.34
C ILE A 155 7.34 -2.20 -8.78
N ASN A 156 7.34 -0.90 -9.01
CA ASN A 156 7.29 -0.35 -10.36
C ASN A 156 8.47 -0.84 -11.22
N TYR A 157 9.64 -0.91 -10.64
CA TYR A 157 10.81 -1.45 -11.33
C TYR A 157 10.61 -2.91 -11.74
N VAL A 158 10.02 -3.71 -10.84
CA VAL A 158 9.80 -5.14 -11.07
C VAL A 158 8.72 -5.39 -12.13
N ILE A 159 7.59 -4.67 -12.07
CA ILE A 159 6.42 -4.96 -12.93
C ILE A 159 6.46 -4.24 -14.29
N ASN A 160 7.32 -3.28 -14.44
CA ASN A 160 7.53 -2.58 -15.70
C ASN A 160 8.89 -2.91 -16.29
#